data_60af2d5d5dab8941ec1bc876d928814f
#
_entry.id   60af2d5d5dab8941ec1bc876d928814f
#
_cell.length_a   1.000
_cell.length_b   1.000
_cell.length_c   1.000
_cell.angle_alpha   90.00
_cell.angle_beta   90.00
_cell.angle_gamma   90.00
#
_symmetry.space_group_name_H-M   'P 1'
#
loop_
_entity.id
_entity.type
_entity.pdbx_description
1 polymer ?
#
loop_
_entity_poly.entity_id
_entity_poly.type
_entity_poly.pdbx_seq_one_letter_code
_entity_poly.pdbx_strand_id
1 'polypeptide(L)'
;MSIRLSFIAALAIHLLVTTPLLQAEVLDKSKKVGAKTVQYKVVLPNGYDPAKAYPAILAFGGGPQTMNTIEGILTRNFRAEAEKRGYIVIAPAAPGGDLFFEDGARIFPDFLKAILADYKIEDGKFHIAGPSNGGIAAFHVAAANPQYFLSVTAFPGYMWQPSTAKLQAISNMCVFMYVGELDEYMWHGEMKQEAEYLSSKGTVARYSDEKGQPHRLDTLAGANAGRLFDGFEEAKRGCKSASTARR
;
A
#
# COMPACT_ATOMS: atom_id res chain seq x y z
N MET A 1 34.09 -33.18 -68.16
CA MET A 1 34.18 -31.84 -67.60
C MET A 1 33.05 -31.69 -66.56
N SER A 2 33.32 -32.01 -65.27
CA SER A 2 32.31 -32.08 -64.20
C SER A 2 32.40 -30.84 -63.34
N ILE A 3 31.34 -30.06 -63.30
CA ILE A 3 31.22 -28.84 -62.48
C ILE A 3 30.72 -29.27 -61.11
N ARG A 4 31.51 -29.07 -60.06
CA ARG A 4 31.09 -29.26 -58.67
C ARG A 4 30.50 -27.93 -58.15
N LEU A 5 29.18 -27.94 -57.88
CA LEU A 5 28.54 -26.87 -57.14
C LEU A 5 28.81 -27.05 -55.61
N SER A 6 29.49 -26.09 -55.03
CA SER A 6 29.68 -26.02 -53.58
C SER A 6 28.52 -25.19 -52.97
N PHE A 7 27.69 -25.82 -52.16
CA PHE A 7 26.69 -25.12 -51.35
C PHE A 7 27.36 -24.57 -50.09
N ILE A 8 27.39 -23.24 -49.93
CA ILE A 8 27.75 -22.58 -48.70
C ILE A 8 26.48 -22.40 -47.86
N ALA A 9 26.36 -23.18 -46.78
CA ALA A 9 25.31 -23.02 -45.81
C ALA A 9 25.65 -21.83 -44.89
N ALA A 10 24.88 -20.74 -44.98
CA ALA A 10 24.98 -19.62 -44.09
C ALA A 10 24.26 -19.95 -42.78
N LEU A 11 25.03 -20.11 -41.70
CA LEU A 11 24.51 -20.33 -40.34
C LEU A 11 24.11 -18.98 -39.76
N ALA A 12 22.81 -18.69 -39.71
CA ALA A 12 22.26 -17.50 -39.05
C ALA A 12 22.29 -17.70 -37.53
N ILE A 13 23.23 -17.08 -36.84
CA ILE A 13 23.29 -17.04 -35.39
C ILE A 13 22.24 -16.01 -34.90
N HIS A 14 21.12 -16.49 -34.39
CA HIS A 14 20.17 -15.64 -33.68
C HIS A 14 20.74 -15.31 -32.29
N LEU A 15 21.28 -14.10 -32.12
CA LEU A 15 21.56 -13.56 -30.78
C LEU A 15 20.21 -13.34 -30.07
N LEU A 16 19.86 -14.21 -29.13
CA LEU A 16 18.82 -13.96 -28.14
C LEU A 16 19.32 -12.83 -27.23
N VAL A 17 18.90 -11.60 -27.50
CA VAL A 17 19.07 -10.47 -26.59
C VAL A 17 18.10 -10.72 -25.42
N THR A 18 18.57 -11.36 -24.37
CA THR A 18 17.87 -11.39 -23.09
C THR A 18 17.90 -9.99 -22.51
N THR A 19 16.83 -9.22 -22.70
CA THR A 19 16.63 -7.99 -21.92
C THR A 19 16.55 -8.40 -20.45
N PRO A 20 17.41 -7.85 -19.57
CA PRO A 20 17.26 -8.08 -18.13
C PRO A 20 15.88 -7.59 -17.75
N LEU A 21 15.09 -8.44 -17.09
CA LEU A 21 13.89 -8.01 -16.39
C LEU A 21 14.35 -6.97 -15.36
N LEU A 22 14.11 -5.68 -15.63
CA LEU A 22 14.35 -4.62 -14.67
C LEU A 22 13.42 -4.92 -13.48
N GLN A 23 14.02 -5.43 -12.42
CA GLN A 23 13.34 -5.62 -11.15
C GLN A 23 13.13 -4.24 -10.51
N ALA A 24 11.96 -3.98 -9.92
CA ALA A 24 11.70 -2.71 -9.25
C ALA A 24 12.77 -2.41 -8.21
N GLU A 25 13.22 -1.18 -8.22
CA GLU A 25 14.24 -0.71 -7.31
C GLU A 25 13.64 -0.46 -5.92
N VAL A 26 14.21 -1.09 -4.89
CA VAL A 26 13.89 -0.80 -3.50
C VAL A 26 15.00 0.06 -2.93
N LEU A 27 14.69 1.30 -2.58
CA LEU A 27 15.63 2.29 -2.08
C LEU A 27 15.49 2.46 -0.57
N ASP A 28 16.61 2.38 0.16
CA ASP A 28 16.69 2.84 1.54
C ASP A 28 16.94 4.35 1.56
N LYS A 29 16.09 5.07 2.23
CA LYS A 29 16.10 6.54 2.30
C LYS A 29 16.00 7.02 3.75
N SER A 30 16.39 8.26 3.96
CA SER A 30 16.14 8.98 5.21
C SER A 30 15.71 10.42 4.91
N LYS A 31 14.85 10.96 5.75
CA LYS A 31 14.39 12.35 5.65
C LYS A 31 14.39 12.99 7.04
N LYS A 32 15.00 14.15 7.16
CA LYS A 32 14.89 14.94 8.39
C LYS A 32 13.54 15.66 8.42
N VAL A 33 12.77 15.42 9.46
CA VAL A 33 11.44 16.00 9.69
C VAL A 33 11.43 16.62 11.07
N GLY A 34 11.52 17.94 11.14
CA GLY A 34 11.74 18.64 12.40
C GLY A 34 13.04 18.18 13.09
N ALA A 35 12.92 17.74 14.34
CA ALA A 35 14.04 17.20 15.11
C ALA A 35 14.31 15.70 14.87
N LYS A 36 13.41 14.99 14.20
CA LYS A 36 13.52 13.54 13.98
C LYS A 36 14.07 13.22 12.58
N THR A 37 14.83 12.12 12.47
CA THR A 37 15.19 11.52 11.18
C THR A 37 14.33 10.30 10.96
N VAL A 38 13.52 10.32 9.89
CA VAL A 38 12.65 9.22 9.48
C VAL A 38 13.40 8.37 8.48
N GLN A 39 13.66 7.11 8.82
CA GLN A 39 14.12 6.10 7.85
C GLN A 39 12.91 5.54 7.11
N TYR A 40 13.04 5.30 5.83
CA TYR A 40 11.94 4.73 5.01
C TYR A 40 12.48 4.00 3.80
N LYS A 41 11.68 3.06 3.29
CA LYS A 41 11.92 2.41 2.01
C LYS A 41 11.01 2.98 0.93
N VAL A 42 11.53 2.99 -0.29
CA VAL A 42 10.76 3.36 -1.48
C VAL A 42 10.82 2.22 -2.48
N VAL A 43 9.69 1.74 -2.95
CA VAL A 43 9.60 0.88 -4.12
C VAL A 43 9.22 1.76 -5.30
N LEU A 44 10.07 1.77 -6.32
CA LEU A 44 9.79 2.45 -7.59
C LEU A 44 9.34 1.42 -8.64
N PRO A 45 8.34 1.74 -9.46
CA PRO A 45 7.90 0.83 -10.52
C PRO A 45 8.98 0.64 -11.58
N ASN A 46 8.90 -0.45 -12.33
CA ASN A 46 9.81 -0.70 -13.45
C ASN A 46 9.73 0.45 -14.47
N GLY A 47 10.90 0.95 -14.89
CA GLY A 47 10.97 2.06 -15.83
C GLY A 47 10.48 3.39 -15.23
N TYR A 48 10.63 3.58 -13.93
CA TYR A 48 10.29 4.84 -13.24
C TYR A 48 10.92 6.04 -13.96
N ASP A 49 10.07 7.03 -14.25
CA ASP A 49 10.46 8.30 -14.88
C ASP A 49 10.06 9.45 -13.94
N PRO A 50 10.99 10.22 -13.38
CA PRO A 50 10.67 11.30 -12.44
C PRO A 50 9.86 12.44 -13.06
N ALA A 51 9.73 12.48 -14.39
CA ALA A 51 8.88 13.45 -15.07
C ALA A 51 7.39 13.08 -15.04
N LYS A 52 7.05 11.81 -14.77
CA LYS A 52 5.67 11.29 -14.75
C LYS A 52 5.10 11.26 -13.34
N ALA A 53 3.78 11.38 -13.23
CA ALA A 53 3.06 11.15 -11.98
C ALA A 53 2.66 9.67 -11.86
N TYR A 54 2.68 9.15 -10.63
CA TYR A 54 2.37 7.76 -10.31
C TYR A 54 1.36 7.66 -9.17
N PRO A 55 0.48 6.65 -9.17
CA PRO A 55 -0.30 6.33 -7.98
C PRO A 55 0.65 5.89 -6.86
N ALA A 56 0.34 6.25 -5.62
CA ALA A 56 1.23 5.97 -4.51
C ALA A 56 0.54 5.38 -3.29
N ILE A 57 1.28 4.54 -2.56
CA ILE A 57 0.85 3.91 -1.33
C ILE A 57 1.79 4.35 -0.21
N LEU A 58 1.22 4.83 0.90
CA LEU A 58 1.91 4.94 2.18
C LEU A 58 1.67 3.66 2.95
N ALA A 59 2.69 2.81 3.09
CA ALA A 59 2.57 1.48 3.68
C ALA A 59 3.22 1.43 5.06
N PHE A 60 2.48 0.93 6.05
CA PHE A 60 2.98 0.78 7.42
C PHE A 60 3.27 -0.67 7.79
N GLY A 61 4.37 -0.88 8.52
CA GLY A 61 4.68 -2.16 9.13
C GLY A 61 3.75 -2.46 10.31
N GLY A 62 3.51 -3.72 10.57
CA GLY A 62 2.90 -4.20 11.82
C GLY A 62 3.90 -4.17 12.99
N GLY A 63 3.43 -4.53 14.20
CA GLY A 63 4.26 -4.60 15.39
C GLY A 63 4.99 -3.29 15.70
N PRO A 64 6.32 -3.30 15.94
CA PRO A 64 7.08 -2.12 16.34
C PRO A 64 7.40 -1.14 15.20
N GLN A 65 6.88 -1.35 14.01
CA GLN A 65 7.04 -0.49 12.82
C GLN A 65 8.51 -0.15 12.50
N THR A 66 9.40 -1.12 12.65
CA THR A 66 10.84 -1.00 12.34
C THR A 66 11.13 -1.20 10.86
N MET A 67 12.37 -0.90 10.41
CA MET A 67 12.81 -1.19 9.05
C MET A 67 12.67 -2.68 8.67
N ASN A 68 12.85 -3.60 9.63
CA ASN A 68 12.65 -5.04 9.39
C ASN A 68 11.17 -5.39 9.15
N THR A 69 10.24 -4.80 9.92
CA THR A 69 8.80 -5.02 9.71
C THR A 69 8.34 -4.42 8.39
N ILE A 70 8.92 -3.30 7.98
CA ILE A 70 8.69 -2.67 6.67
C ILE A 70 9.18 -3.58 5.54
N GLU A 71 10.40 -4.10 5.60
CA GLU A 71 10.92 -5.03 4.59
C GLU A 71 10.00 -6.25 4.45
N GLY A 72 9.53 -6.78 5.58
CA GLY A 72 8.61 -7.92 5.61
C GLY A 72 7.29 -7.63 4.88
N ILE A 73 6.66 -6.48 5.11
CA ILE A 73 5.40 -6.13 4.44
C ILE A 73 5.59 -5.76 2.97
N LEU A 74 6.69 -5.09 2.63
CA LEU A 74 6.99 -4.76 1.24
C LEU A 74 7.14 -6.04 0.42
N THR A 75 7.96 -6.98 0.88
CA THR A 75 8.18 -8.25 0.20
C THR A 75 6.90 -9.08 0.11
N ARG A 76 6.11 -9.11 1.19
CA ARG A 76 4.96 -9.98 1.30
C ARG A 76 3.71 -9.45 0.58
N ASN A 77 3.44 -8.14 0.70
CA ASN A 77 2.14 -7.57 0.37
C ASN A 77 2.17 -6.51 -0.75
N PHE A 78 3.32 -5.87 -1.02
CA PHE A 78 3.30 -4.70 -1.88
C PHE A 78 4.20 -4.78 -3.11
N ARG A 79 5.45 -5.23 -2.96
CA ARG A 79 6.49 -5.07 -3.98
C ARG A 79 6.08 -5.59 -5.34
N ALA A 80 5.73 -6.86 -5.45
CA ALA A 80 5.45 -7.51 -6.73
C ALA A 80 4.27 -6.86 -7.48
N GLU A 81 3.19 -6.51 -6.77
CA GLU A 81 2.03 -5.87 -7.38
C GLU A 81 2.27 -4.37 -7.68
N ALA A 82 3.07 -3.67 -6.86
CA ALA A 82 3.47 -2.29 -7.14
C ALA A 82 4.29 -2.21 -8.43
N GLU A 83 5.26 -3.11 -8.59
CA GLU A 83 6.05 -3.26 -9.82
C GLU A 83 5.14 -3.47 -11.05
N LYS A 84 4.23 -4.43 -10.95
CA LYS A 84 3.34 -4.84 -12.03
C LYS A 84 2.34 -3.76 -12.42
N ARG A 85 1.83 -3.01 -11.44
CA ARG A 85 0.75 -2.03 -11.64
C ARG A 85 1.24 -0.57 -11.70
N GLY A 86 2.54 -0.33 -11.57
CA GLY A 86 3.12 1.00 -11.70
C GLY A 86 2.91 1.90 -10.49
N TYR A 87 2.89 1.35 -9.26
CA TYR A 87 2.75 2.14 -8.03
C TYR A 87 4.10 2.50 -7.41
N ILE A 88 4.19 3.68 -6.84
CA ILE A 88 5.24 4.01 -5.87
C ILE A 88 4.76 3.55 -4.49
N VAL A 89 5.62 2.87 -3.71
CA VAL A 89 5.31 2.55 -2.31
C VAL A 89 6.31 3.26 -1.40
N ILE A 90 5.82 4.04 -0.46
CA ILE A 90 6.59 4.72 0.57
C ILE A 90 6.32 4.03 1.91
N ALA A 91 7.34 3.51 2.55
CA ALA A 91 7.18 2.74 3.78
C ALA A 91 8.10 3.28 4.89
N PRO A 92 7.62 4.20 5.75
CA PRO A 92 8.41 4.78 6.83
C PRO A 92 8.49 3.86 8.05
N ALA A 93 9.65 3.87 8.73
CA ALA A 93 9.83 3.29 10.06
C ALA A 93 9.52 4.32 11.15
N ALA A 94 8.98 3.84 12.27
CA ALA A 94 8.67 4.67 13.42
C ALA A 94 9.97 5.25 14.05
N PRO A 95 10.17 6.56 14.01
CA PRO A 95 11.41 7.17 14.47
C PRO A 95 11.49 7.12 16.00
N GLY A 96 12.56 6.53 16.54
CA GLY A 96 12.75 6.38 17.99
C GLY A 96 11.85 5.34 18.65
N GLY A 97 11.12 4.54 17.87
CA GLY A 97 10.20 3.52 18.38
C GLY A 97 8.81 4.04 18.73
N ASP A 98 8.53 5.34 18.55
CA ASP A 98 7.20 5.92 18.75
C ASP A 98 6.25 5.50 17.63
N LEU A 99 5.23 4.71 17.95
CA LEU A 99 4.31 4.15 16.95
C LEU A 99 3.49 5.25 16.26
N PHE A 100 3.10 4.99 15.00
CA PHE A 100 2.41 5.98 14.17
C PHE A 100 0.93 6.20 14.51
N PHE A 101 0.38 5.53 15.49
CA PHE A 101 -0.90 5.86 16.12
C PHE A 101 -0.74 6.51 17.51
N GLU A 102 0.49 6.83 17.88
CA GLU A 102 0.93 7.56 19.06
C GLU A 102 1.69 8.83 18.66
N ASP A 103 2.68 9.24 19.43
CA ASP A 103 3.50 10.44 19.18
C ASP A 103 4.28 10.39 17.86
N GLY A 104 4.54 9.20 17.33
CA GLY A 104 5.15 9.01 16.01
C GLY A 104 4.36 9.64 14.86
N ALA A 105 3.04 9.77 14.99
CA ALA A 105 2.20 10.37 13.97
C ALA A 105 2.49 11.86 13.70
N ARG A 106 3.09 12.56 14.63
CA ARG A 106 3.37 14.02 14.52
C ARG A 106 4.29 14.38 13.35
N ILE A 107 5.02 13.41 12.80
CA ILE A 107 5.91 13.66 11.65
C ILE A 107 5.15 13.85 10.33
N PHE A 108 3.94 13.28 10.18
CA PHE A 108 3.32 13.10 8.88
C PHE A 108 2.98 14.37 8.12
N PRO A 109 2.53 15.50 8.71
CA PRO A 109 2.29 16.72 7.94
C PRO A 109 3.51 17.17 7.14
N ASP A 110 4.70 17.12 7.73
CA ASP A 110 5.93 17.55 7.08
C ASP A 110 6.58 16.43 6.27
N PHE A 111 6.48 15.16 6.73
CA PHE A 111 6.97 14.02 5.97
C PHE A 111 6.24 13.88 4.63
N LEU A 112 4.90 13.97 4.62
CA LEU A 112 4.11 13.88 3.39
C LEU A 112 4.42 15.01 2.41
N LYS A 113 4.56 16.25 2.91
CA LYS A 113 5.00 17.38 2.07
C LYS A 113 6.37 17.12 1.43
N ALA A 114 7.32 16.58 2.21
CA ALA A 114 8.65 16.28 1.71
C ALA A 114 8.64 15.14 0.67
N ILE A 115 7.80 14.11 0.85
CA ILE A 115 7.63 13.05 -0.14
C ILE A 115 7.00 13.58 -1.44
N LEU A 116 5.99 14.45 -1.35
CA LEU A 116 5.37 15.09 -2.51
C LEU A 116 6.32 16.03 -3.26
N ALA A 117 7.35 16.56 -2.61
CA ALA A 117 8.41 17.34 -3.25
C ALA A 117 9.43 16.45 -3.98
N ASP A 118 9.66 15.22 -3.48
CA ASP A 118 10.61 14.28 -4.06
C ASP A 118 10.01 13.45 -5.21
N TYR A 119 8.70 13.16 -5.18
CA TYR A 119 8.02 12.28 -6.12
C TYR A 119 6.74 12.92 -6.67
N LYS A 120 6.54 12.82 -7.99
CA LYS A 120 5.28 13.22 -8.61
C LYS A 120 4.22 12.15 -8.36
N ILE A 121 3.29 12.44 -7.46
CA ILE A 121 2.19 11.55 -7.08
C ILE A 121 0.90 12.05 -7.69
N GLU A 122 0.11 11.14 -8.28
CA GLU A 122 -1.19 11.44 -8.88
C GLU A 122 -2.09 12.17 -7.88
N ASP A 123 -2.63 13.32 -8.28
CA ASP A 123 -3.50 14.19 -7.46
C ASP A 123 -2.90 14.63 -6.12
N GLY A 124 -1.61 14.39 -5.87
CA GLY A 124 -0.95 14.63 -4.59
C GLY A 124 -1.52 13.78 -3.45
N LYS A 125 -2.15 12.63 -3.76
CA LYS A 125 -2.83 11.77 -2.78
C LYS A 125 -2.32 10.34 -2.79
N PHE A 126 -2.33 9.75 -1.61
CA PHE A 126 -1.88 8.38 -1.37
C PHE A 126 -3.06 7.45 -1.05
N HIS A 127 -2.88 6.18 -1.31
CA HIS A 127 -3.54 5.12 -0.55
C HIS A 127 -2.73 4.90 0.72
N ILE A 128 -3.38 4.65 1.86
CA ILE A 128 -2.67 4.34 3.10
C ILE A 128 -3.06 2.94 3.56
N ALA A 129 -2.06 2.11 3.90
CA ALA A 129 -2.32 0.69 4.17
C ALA A 129 -1.34 0.09 5.16
N GLY A 130 -1.80 -0.89 5.94
CA GLY A 130 -0.93 -1.67 6.81
C GLY A 130 -1.64 -2.78 7.58
N PRO A 131 -0.88 -3.79 8.06
CA PRO A 131 -1.39 -4.82 8.95
C PRO A 131 -1.20 -4.45 10.41
N SER A 132 -2.10 -4.93 11.31
CA SER A 132 -1.96 -4.85 12.76
C SER A 132 -1.75 -3.41 13.24
N ASN A 133 -0.70 -3.12 14.01
CA ASN A 133 -0.33 -1.74 14.38
C ASN A 133 -0.21 -0.81 13.16
N GLY A 134 0.18 -1.35 11.99
CA GLY A 134 0.18 -0.61 10.74
C GLY A 134 -1.21 -0.24 10.24
N GLY A 135 -2.19 -1.11 10.45
CA GLY A 135 -3.60 -0.84 10.13
C GLY A 135 -4.21 0.22 11.06
N ILE A 136 -3.91 0.13 12.37
CA ILE A 136 -4.28 1.17 13.36
C ILE A 136 -3.64 2.50 12.98
N ALA A 137 -2.35 2.50 12.64
CA ALA A 137 -1.63 3.68 12.18
C ALA A 137 -2.23 4.28 10.90
N ALA A 138 -2.66 3.44 9.95
CA ALA A 138 -3.30 3.90 8.71
C ALA A 138 -4.57 4.72 9.00
N PHE A 139 -5.43 4.24 9.86
CA PHE A 139 -6.62 5.00 10.30
C PHE A 139 -6.24 6.30 11.01
N HIS A 140 -5.28 6.23 11.95
CA HIS A 140 -4.89 7.39 12.74
C HIS A 140 -4.29 8.51 11.88
N VAL A 141 -3.34 8.16 11.02
CA VAL A 141 -2.65 9.13 10.13
C VAL A 141 -3.59 9.68 9.08
N ALA A 142 -4.48 8.85 8.51
CA ALA A 142 -5.48 9.31 7.55
C ALA A 142 -6.46 10.30 8.17
N ALA A 143 -6.96 10.00 9.38
CA ALA A 143 -7.88 10.89 10.08
C ALA A 143 -7.25 12.24 10.48
N ALA A 144 -5.94 12.24 10.79
CA ALA A 144 -5.21 13.46 11.13
C ALA A 144 -4.79 14.30 9.90
N ASN A 145 -4.73 13.69 8.71
CA ASN A 145 -4.23 14.33 7.48
C ASN A 145 -5.13 14.02 6.26
N PRO A 146 -6.46 14.18 6.35
CA PRO A 146 -7.41 13.63 5.36
C PRO A 146 -7.20 14.14 3.94
N GLN A 147 -6.62 15.32 3.76
CA GLN A 147 -6.37 15.92 2.45
C GLN A 147 -5.38 15.14 1.59
N TYR A 148 -4.56 14.26 2.18
CA TYR A 148 -3.53 13.51 1.48
C TYR A 148 -3.95 12.10 1.07
N PHE A 149 -5.15 11.64 1.43
CA PHE A 149 -5.51 10.23 1.23
C PHE A 149 -6.77 10.01 0.40
N LEU A 150 -6.72 8.96 -0.44
CA LEU A 150 -7.84 8.45 -1.23
C LEU A 150 -8.55 7.28 -0.53
N SER A 151 -7.79 6.44 0.15
CA SER A 151 -8.30 5.25 0.82
C SER A 151 -7.51 4.87 2.04
N VAL A 152 -8.17 4.17 2.97
CA VAL A 152 -7.56 3.49 4.11
C VAL A 152 -7.76 1.98 3.94
N THR A 153 -6.69 1.20 4.06
CA THR A 153 -6.74 -0.26 3.99
C THR A 153 -6.05 -0.88 5.20
N ALA A 154 -6.79 -1.64 5.99
CA ALA A 154 -6.28 -2.36 7.16
C ALA A 154 -6.44 -3.88 6.99
N PHE A 155 -5.36 -4.67 7.27
CA PHE A 155 -5.38 -6.11 7.06
C PHE A 155 -4.55 -6.92 8.12
N PRO A 156 -5.05 -7.00 9.41
CA PRO A 156 -6.18 -6.31 10.01
C PRO A 156 -5.81 -4.96 10.60
N GLY A 157 -6.81 -4.26 11.11
CA GLY A 157 -6.65 -3.00 11.84
C GLY A 157 -7.96 -2.21 11.89
N TYR A 158 -8.06 -1.32 12.86
CA TYR A 158 -9.25 -0.51 13.13
C TYR A 158 -8.84 0.86 13.67
N MET A 159 -9.80 1.77 13.80
CA MET A 159 -9.57 3.11 14.33
C MET A 159 -9.43 3.06 15.86
N TRP A 160 -8.20 3.13 16.34
CA TRP A 160 -7.94 3.21 17.78
C TRP A 160 -8.54 4.47 18.39
N GLN A 161 -9.31 4.30 19.46
CA GLN A 161 -10.06 5.39 20.12
C GLN A 161 -10.86 6.23 19.11
N PRO A 162 -11.91 5.65 18.51
CA PRO A 162 -12.73 6.33 17.53
C PRO A 162 -13.43 7.55 18.14
N SER A 163 -13.57 8.61 17.35
CA SER A 163 -14.37 9.78 17.69
C SER A 163 -15.15 10.25 16.47
N THR A 164 -16.22 10.98 16.67
CA THR A 164 -17.02 11.55 15.57
C THR A 164 -16.14 12.36 14.61
N ALA A 165 -15.19 13.16 15.13
CA ALA A 165 -14.31 13.96 14.32
C ALA A 165 -13.38 13.10 13.45
N LYS A 166 -12.76 12.02 14.01
CA LYS A 166 -11.90 11.10 13.27
C LYS A 166 -12.69 10.36 12.18
N LEU A 167 -13.88 9.87 12.49
CA LEU A 167 -14.73 9.17 11.54
C LEU A 167 -15.21 10.09 10.41
N GLN A 168 -15.55 11.33 10.75
CA GLN A 168 -15.93 12.34 9.74
C GLN A 168 -14.75 12.72 8.84
N ALA A 169 -13.53 12.78 9.38
CA ALA A 169 -12.34 13.11 8.59
C ALA A 169 -12.07 12.11 7.45
N ILE A 170 -12.39 10.82 7.65
CA ILE A 170 -12.20 9.78 6.63
C ILE A 170 -13.47 9.48 5.81
N SER A 171 -14.58 10.21 6.02
CA SER A 171 -15.89 9.90 5.43
C SER A 171 -15.91 9.93 3.90
N ASN A 172 -15.02 10.69 3.27
CA ASN A 172 -14.88 10.78 1.81
C ASN A 172 -13.83 9.81 1.23
N MET A 173 -13.24 8.94 2.06
CA MET A 173 -12.29 7.94 1.63
C MET A 173 -12.98 6.60 1.41
N CYS A 174 -12.34 5.73 0.63
CA CYS A 174 -12.70 4.33 0.59
C CYS A 174 -12.00 3.60 1.73
N VAL A 175 -12.73 2.81 2.49
CA VAL A 175 -12.18 2.04 3.59
C VAL A 175 -12.28 0.55 3.26
N PHE A 176 -11.13 -0.14 3.32
CA PHE A 176 -11.04 -1.59 3.10
C PHE A 176 -10.50 -2.25 4.36
N MET A 177 -11.26 -3.19 4.91
CA MET A 177 -10.94 -3.86 6.16
C MET A 177 -10.98 -5.38 5.97
N TYR A 178 -9.86 -6.03 6.20
CA TYR A 178 -9.72 -7.48 6.10
C TYR A 178 -9.25 -8.03 7.43
N VAL A 179 -9.88 -9.09 7.92
CA VAL A 179 -9.52 -9.75 9.18
C VAL A 179 -9.65 -11.25 9.06
N GLY A 180 -8.80 -12.00 9.75
CA GLY A 180 -8.88 -13.45 9.78
C GLY A 180 -10.03 -13.94 10.67
N GLU A 181 -10.75 -14.97 10.20
CA GLU A 181 -11.76 -15.65 11.02
C GLU A 181 -11.16 -16.23 12.31
N LEU A 182 -9.88 -16.62 12.26
CA LEU A 182 -9.14 -17.19 13.39
C LEU A 182 -8.15 -16.19 14.01
N ASP A 183 -8.45 -14.89 13.87
CA ASP A 183 -7.62 -13.84 14.47
C ASP A 183 -7.54 -14.03 15.99
N GLU A 184 -6.34 -14.35 16.48
CA GLU A 184 -6.05 -14.64 17.88
C GLU A 184 -6.24 -13.43 18.81
N TYR A 185 -6.27 -12.21 18.25
CA TYR A 185 -6.58 -10.97 18.98
C TYR A 185 -8.07 -10.64 18.97
N MET A 186 -8.88 -11.45 18.26
CA MET A 186 -10.36 -11.33 18.19
C MET A 186 -10.85 -9.99 17.62
N TRP A 187 -10.09 -9.37 16.73
CA TRP A 187 -10.43 -8.04 16.16
C TRP A 187 -11.62 -8.06 15.18
N HIS A 188 -12.04 -9.22 14.73
CA HIS A 188 -13.10 -9.36 13.73
C HIS A 188 -14.43 -8.69 14.18
N GLY A 189 -14.79 -8.76 15.46
CA GLY A 189 -15.99 -8.13 15.98
C GLY A 189 -15.93 -6.59 15.92
N GLU A 190 -14.83 -6.02 16.38
CA GLU A 190 -14.61 -4.57 16.37
C GLU A 190 -14.51 -4.02 14.95
N MET A 191 -13.76 -4.66 14.08
CA MET A 191 -13.60 -4.25 12.69
C MET A 191 -14.92 -4.30 11.91
N LYS A 192 -15.74 -5.32 12.16
CA LYS A 192 -17.06 -5.44 11.55
C LYS A 192 -18.00 -4.31 12.00
N GLN A 193 -18.08 -4.06 13.29
CA GLN A 193 -18.89 -2.98 13.86
C GLN A 193 -18.44 -1.61 13.32
N GLU A 194 -17.15 -1.38 13.21
CA GLU A 194 -16.61 -0.13 12.65
C GLU A 194 -16.98 0.03 11.17
N ALA A 195 -16.83 -1.02 10.36
CA ALA A 195 -17.20 -0.99 8.95
C ALA A 195 -18.71 -0.73 8.75
N GLU A 196 -19.56 -1.35 9.57
CA GLU A 196 -21.01 -1.12 9.59
C GLU A 196 -21.33 0.32 9.99
N TYR A 197 -20.69 0.84 11.03
CA TYR A 197 -20.86 2.22 11.47
C TYR A 197 -20.45 3.21 10.40
N LEU A 198 -19.27 3.06 9.79
CA LEU A 198 -18.77 3.90 8.69
C LEU A 198 -19.77 3.89 7.52
N SER A 199 -20.24 2.70 7.13
CA SER A 199 -21.24 2.55 6.07
C SER A 199 -22.56 3.25 6.39
N SER A 200 -23.01 3.20 7.66
CA SER A 200 -24.23 3.88 8.12
C SER A 200 -24.11 5.42 8.03
N LYS A 201 -22.89 5.95 8.02
CA LYS A 201 -22.59 7.38 7.89
C LYS A 201 -22.27 7.80 6.44
N GLY A 202 -22.42 6.89 5.48
CA GLY A 202 -22.22 7.16 4.06
C GLY A 202 -20.79 6.94 3.56
N THR A 203 -19.86 6.55 4.43
CA THR A 203 -18.51 6.14 4.01
C THR A 203 -18.59 4.81 3.25
N VAL A 204 -17.87 4.68 2.14
CA VAL A 204 -17.76 3.39 1.44
C VAL A 204 -16.78 2.50 2.19
N ALA A 205 -17.28 1.66 3.08
CA ALA A 205 -16.49 0.69 3.83
C ALA A 205 -16.75 -0.73 3.31
N ARG A 206 -15.65 -1.44 2.99
CA ARG A 206 -15.64 -2.85 2.57
C ARG A 206 -15.03 -3.67 3.71
N TYR A 207 -15.77 -4.61 4.25
CA TYR A 207 -15.31 -5.55 5.26
C TYR A 207 -15.23 -6.95 4.67
N SER A 208 -14.15 -7.66 4.93
CA SER A 208 -13.94 -9.05 4.52
C SER A 208 -13.45 -9.88 5.70
N ASP A 209 -14.22 -10.91 6.02
CA ASP A 209 -13.87 -11.95 6.98
C ASP A 209 -13.17 -13.09 6.22
N GLU A 210 -11.85 -13.22 6.43
CA GLU A 210 -10.99 -14.13 5.69
C GLU A 210 -11.03 -15.53 6.32
N LYS A 211 -11.75 -16.44 5.69
CA LYS A 211 -12.01 -17.79 6.19
C LYS A 211 -10.72 -18.59 6.45
N GLY A 212 -10.63 -19.18 7.64
CA GLY A 212 -9.50 -19.99 8.06
C GLY A 212 -8.18 -19.24 8.24
N GLN A 213 -8.20 -17.90 8.16
CA GLN A 213 -6.99 -17.09 8.32
C GLN A 213 -6.80 -16.63 9.77
N PRO A 214 -5.55 -16.67 10.30
CA PRO A 214 -5.18 -16.06 11.56
C PRO A 214 -5.01 -14.52 11.39
N HIS A 215 -4.44 -13.85 12.38
CA HIS A 215 -4.11 -12.42 12.35
C HIS A 215 -3.26 -12.03 11.12
N ARG A 216 -2.33 -12.90 10.72
CA ARG A 216 -1.50 -12.70 9.54
C ARG A 216 -2.16 -13.32 8.30
N LEU A 217 -2.72 -12.48 7.42
CA LEU A 217 -3.51 -12.91 6.27
C LEU A 217 -2.65 -13.37 5.08
N ASP A 218 -2.67 -14.69 4.77
CA ASP A 218 -2.03 -15.22 3.56
C ASP A 218 -2.87 -14.97 2.31
N THR A 219 -4.18 -14.75 2.48
CA THR A 219 -5.10 -14.37 1.39
C THR A 219 -4.84 -13.00 0.80
N LEU A 220 -3.94 -12.21 1.39
CA LEU A 220 -3.51 -10.88 0.93
C LEU A 220 -1.99 -10.80 0.70
N ALA A 221 -1.32 -11.94 0.52
CA ALA A 221 0.13 -12.02 0.44
C ALA A 221 0.61 -12.78 -0.80
N GLY A 222 1.84 -12.50 -1.23
CA GLY A 222 2.44 -13.16 -2.39
C GLY A 222 1.58 -13.01 -3.64
N ALA A 223 1.19 -14.11 -4.27
CA ALA A 223 0.33 -14.11 -5.45
C ALA A 223 -1.08 -13.53 -5.20
N ASN A 224 -1.54 -13.51 -3.94
CA ASN A 224 -2.85 -12.98 -3.55
C ASN A 224 -2.83 -11.48 -3.21
N ALA A 225 -1.66 -10.85 -3.16
CA ALA A 225 -1.51 -9.42 -2.81
C ALA A 225 -2.24 -8.49 -3.78
N GLY A 226 -2.54 -8.96 -5.00
CA GLY A 226 -3.34 -8.23 -5.98
C GLY A 226 -4.68 -7.73 -5.46
N ARG A 227 -5.30 -8.43 -4.50
CA ARG A 227 -6.56 -8.02 -3.86
C ARG A 227 -6.47 -6.67 -3.13
N LEU A 228 -5.33 -6.35 -2.52
CA LEU A 228 -5.10 -5.03 -1.92
C LEU A 228 -5.11 -3.94 -2.99
N PHE A 229 -4.43 -4.20 -4.11
CA PHE A 229 -4.34 -3.25 -5.22
C PHE A 229 -5.66 -3.09 -5.97
N ASP A 230 -6.50 -4.12 -6.05
CA ASP A 230 -7.86 -4.01 -6.60
C ASP A 230 -8.69 -2.99 -5.80
N GLY A 231 -8.51 -2.95 -4.47
CA GLY A 231 -9.10 -1.92 -3.60
C GLY A 231 -8.55 -0.52 -3.90
N PHE A 232 -7.24 -0.38 -4.11
CA PHE A 232 -6.65 0.91 -4.48
C PHE A 232 -7.17 1.39 -5.84
N GLU A 233 -7.28 0.51 -6.82
CA GLU A 233 -7.88 0.83 -8.12
C GLU A 233 -9.38 1.18 -8.01
N GLU A 234 -10.13 0.53 -7.12
CA GLU A 234 -11.51 0.92 -6.82
C GLU A 234 -11.57 2.34 -6.27
N ALA A 235 -10.67 2.67 -5.33
CA ALA A 235 -10.60 3.99 -4.73
C ALA A 235 -10.26 5.10 -5.75
N LYS A 236 -9.34 4.84 -6.68
CA LYS A 236 -9.01 5.78 -7.77
C LYS A 236 -10.21 6.09 -8.67
N ARG A 237 -11.10 5.13 -8.87
CA ARG A 237 -12.36 5.33 -9.63
C ARG A 237 -13.46 6.01 -8.84
N GLY A 238 -13.19 6.46 -7.61
CA GLY A 238 -14.16 7.11 -6.74
C GLY A 238 -15.19 6.12 -6.20
N CYS A 239 -14.83 5.31 -5.23
CA CYS A 239 -15.64 4.27 -4.59
C CYS A 239 -17.14 4.46 -4.71
N LYS A 240 -17.81 3.54 -5.37
CA LYS A 240 -19.27 3.55 -5.48
C LYS A 240 -19.87 2.70 -4.38
N SER A 241 -20.90 3.20 -3.69
CA SER A 241 -21.66 2.39 -2.75
C SER A 241 -22.29 1.19 -3.48
N ALA A 242 -22.40 0.04 -2.81
CA ALA A 242 -22.99 -1.16 -3.41
C ALA A 242 -24.43 -0.96 -3.90
N SER A 243 -25.13 0.11 -3.47
CA SER A 243 -26.50 0.45 -3.86
C SER A 243 -26.62 1.00 -5.28
N THR A 244 -25.55 1.50 -5.88
CA THR A 244 -25.56 2.08 -7.24
C THR A 244 -25.26 1.06 -8.35
N ALA A 245 -24.92 -0.18 -8.01
CA ALA A 245 -24.61 -1.24 -8.97
C ALA A 245 -25.85 -2.08 -9.41
N ARG A 246 -27.07 -1.77 -8.91
CA ARG A 246 -28.33 -2.40 -9.30
C ARG A 246 -29.31 -1.36 -9.86
N ARG A 247 -29.03 -0.88 -11.04
CA ARG A 247 -30.03 -0.28 -11.95
C ARG A 247 -29.71 -0.64 -13.38
#